data_ee6d273a62e9fa20cee48ec7d0524190
#
_entry.id   ee6d273a62e9fa20cee48ec7d0524190
#
_cell.length_a   1.000
_cell.length_b   1.000
_cell.length_c   1.000
_cell.angle_alpha   90.00
_cell.angle_beta   90.00
_cell.angle_gamma   90.00
#
_symmetry.space_group_name_H-M   'P 1'
#
loop_
_entity.id
_entity.type
_entity.pdbx_description
1 polymer ?
#
loop_
_entity_poly.entity_id
_entity_poly.type
_entity_poly.pdbx_seq_one_letter_code
_entity_poly.pdbx_strand_id
1 'polypeptide(L)'
;ELKNKGWELQVNWRDNIGKVNYNVGFNLSDNRAKVISYPNASKALWDANGNALYYNGMTIGEIWGYETEGIAHTDAQMTEWLANNDQSKIGSAWGAGDIMYRDLNGDGVVDKGNSTATDHGDLKKIGNSTPRFRFGLSLGADWKGFDVQMFFQGVMKRDLWLSGPMFWGA
;
A
#
# COMPACT_ATOMS: atom_id res chain seq x y z
N GLU A 1 -6.99 -19.85 8.55
CA GLU A 1 -6.55 -20.43 7.28
C GLU A 1 -6.14 -19.31 6.32
N LEU A 2 -5.00 -19.48 5.66
CA LEU A 2 -4.48 -18.55 4.64
C LEU A 2 -4.33 -19.28 3.31
N LYS A 3 -4.65 -18.58 2.22
CA LYS A 3 -4.37 -19.05 0.85
C LYS A 3 -3.37 -18.11 0.21
N ASN A 4 -2.21 -18.62 -0.15
CA ASN A 4 -1.21 -17.88 -0.91
C ASN A 4 -1.19 -18.36 -2.36
N LYS A 5 -1.15 -17.40 -3.30
CA LYS A 5 -0.96 -17.64 -4.73
C LYS A 5 0.15 -16.76 -5.24
N GLY A 6 1.04 -17.33 -6.03
CA GLY A 6 2.15 -16.60 -6.59
C GLY A 6 2.67 -17.25 -7.86
N TRP A 7 3.60 -16.56 -8.49
CA TRP A 7 4.34 -17.01 -9.66
C TRP A 7 5.77 -16.47 -9.59
N GLU A 8 6.66 -17.14 -10.27
CA GLU A 8 8.04 -16.75 -10.40
C GLU A 8 8.49 -16.94 -11.85
N LEU A 9 9.24 -15.97 -12.36
CA LEU A 9 9.91 -16.01 -13.65
C LEU A 9 11.40 -15.88 -13.40
N GLN A 10 12.20 -16.79 -14.00
CA GLN A 10 13.65 -16.71 -14.02
C GLN A 10 14.15 -16.85 -15.44
N VAL A 11 15.01 -15.94 -15.85
CA VAL A 11 15.66 -15.94 -17.16
C VAL A 11 17.16 -15.80 -16.94
N ASN A 12 17.94 -16.70 -17.55
CA ASN A 12 19.40 -16.62 -17.54
C ASN A 12 19.89 -16.70 -18.98
N TRP A 13 20.74 -15.75 -19.34
CA TRP A 13 21.37 -15.69 -20.66
C TRP A 13 22.88 -15.64 -20.51
N ARG A 14 23.59 -16.39 -21.36
CA ARG A 14 25.06 -16.33 -21.47
C ARG A 14 25.42 -16.35 -22.93
N ASP A 15 26.36 -15.47 -23.31
CA ASP A 15 26.85 -15.39 -24.66
C ASP A 15 28.24 -14.71 -24.68
N ASN A 16 28.81 -14.54 -25.86
CA ASN A 16 30.05 -13.84 -26.04
C ASN A 16 29.98 -12.83 -27.21
N ILE A 17 30.72 -11.75 -27.07
CA ILE A 17 30.94 -10.75 -28.14
C ILE A 17 32.45 -10.62 -28.34
N GLY A 18 32.97 -11.27 -29.35
CA GLY A 18 34.39 -11.33 -29.60
C GLY A 18 35.15 -12.07 -28.48
N LYS A 19 35.91 -11.33 -27.67
CA LYS A 19 36.68 -11.87 -26.53
C LYS A 19 36.05 -11.56 -25.17
N VAL A 20 34.85 -10.98 -25.15
CA VAL A 20 34.10 -10.69 -23.95
C VAL A 20 33.02 -11.75 -23.76
N ASN A 21 33.06 -12.51 -22.66
CA ASN A 21 31.94 -13.34 -22.28
C ASN A 21 31.06 -12.53 -21.35
N TYR A 22 29.75 -12.66 -21.47
CA TYR A 22 28.81 -11.98 -20.59
C TYR A 22 27.66 -12.89 -20.16
N ASN A 23 27.09 -12.58 -19.02
CA ASN A 23 25.90 -13.23 -18.52
C ASN A 23 24.91 -12.23 -17.96
N VAL A 24 23.64 -12.50 -18.17
CA VAL A 24 22.51 -11.74 -17.64
C VAL A 24 21.57 -12.72 -16.96
N GLY A 25 21.29 -12.50 -15.69
CA GLY A 25 20.30 -13.22 -14.92
C GLY A 25 19.20 -12.27 -14.50
N PHE A 26 17.94 -12.61 -14.74
CA PHE A 26 16.78 -11.85 -14.28
C PHE A 26 15.81 -12.78 -13.59
N ASN A 27 15.33 -12.36 -12.42
CA ASN A 27 14.22 -13.01 -11.75
C ASN A 27 13.14 -11.98 -11.40
N LEU A 28 11.91 -12.42 -11.44
CA LEU A 28 10.74 -11.63 -11.06
C LEU A 28 9.73 -12.53 -10.38
N SER A 29 9.27 -12.16 -9.21
CA SER A 29 8.28 -12.94 -8.46
C SER A 29 7.19 -12.06 -7.88
N ASP A 30 6.00 -12.62 -7.79
CA ASP A 30 4.87 -11.98 -7.15
C ASP A 30 4.02 -13.01 -6.41
N ASN A 31 3.52 -12.62 -5.23
CA ASN A 31 2.62 -13.45 -4.46
C ASN A 31 1.59 -12.63 -3.71
N ARG A 32 0.40 -13.22 -3.50
CA ARG A 32 -0.68 -12.65 -2.70
C ARG A 32 -1.21 -13.67 -1.72
N ALA A 33 -1.28 -13.29 -0.47
CA ALA A 33 -1.91 -14.08 0.58
C ALA A 33 -3.29 -13.51 0.93
N LYS A 34 -4.28 -14.39 1.00
CA LYS A 34 -5.66 -14.05 1.35
C LYS A 34 -6.10 -14.85 2.57
N VAL A 35 -6.76 -14.18 3.50
CA VAL A 35 -7.37 -14.83 4.66
C VAL A 35 -8.63 -15.56 4.22
N ILE A 36 -8.68 -16.86 4.40
CA ILE A 36 -9.85 -17.69 4.11
C ILE A 36 -10.73 -17.83 5.35
N SER A 37 -10.11 -18.10 6.49
CA SER A 37 -10.83 -18.24 7.75
C SER A 37 -10.03 -17.65 8.90
N TYR A 38 -10.68 -16.79 9.69
CA TYR A 38 -10.14 -16.17 10.89
C TYR A 38 -11.29 -15.90 11.88
N PRO A 39 -11.11 -16.05 13.20
CA PRO A 39 -12.15 -15.86 14.21
C PRO A 39 -12.45 -14.37 14.47
N ASN A 40 -13.00 -13.69 13.48
CA ASN A 40 -13.46 -12.32 13.52
C ASN A 40 -14.80 -12.25 12.77
N ALA A 41 -15.88 -12.64 13.44
CA ALA A 41 -17.21 -12.77 12.84
C ALA A 41 -17.77 -11.42 12.37
N SER A 42 -17.52 -10.33 13.10
CA SER A 42 -17.93 -8.97 12.75
C SER A 42 -17.12 -8.39 11.59
N LYS A 43 -15.99 -9.01 11.20
CA LYS A 43 -15.02 -8.48 10.26
C LYS A 43 -14.50 -7.10 10.65
N ALA A 44 -14.36 -6.86 11.96
CA ALA A 44 -13.77 -5.61 12.47
C ALA A 44 -12.39 -5.36 11.85
N LEU A 45 -12.12 -4.11 11.48
CA LEU A 45 -10.86 -3.70 10.85
C LEU A 45 -9.75 -3.52 11.89
N TRP A 46 -10.11 -3.08 13.09
CA TRP A 46 -9.17 -2.83 14.19
C TRP A 46 -9.72 -3.38 15.51
N ASP A 47 -8.80 -3.68 16.42
CA ASP A 47 -9.15 -3.97 17.82
C ASP A 47 -9.36 -2.68 18.64
N ALA A 48 -9.66 -2.83 19.92
CA ALA A 48 -9.86 -1.71 20.84
C ALA A 48 -8.61 -0.83 21.04
N ASN A 49 -7.42 -1.34 20.70
CA ASN A 49 -6.14 -0.63 20.77
C ASN A 49 -5.73 -0.01 19.42
N GLY A 50 -6.56 -0.14 18.38
CA GLY A 50 -6.28 0.36 17.04
C GLY A 50 -5.36 -0.53 16.21
N ASN A 51 -5.07 -1.76 16.64
CA ASN A 51 -4.28 -2.70 15.84
C ASN A 51 -5.15 -3.34 14.76
N ALA A 52 -4.62 -3.46 13.56
CA ALA A 52 -5.33 -4.08 12.46
C ALA A 52 -5.65 -5.56 12.74
N LEU A 53 -6.88 -5.94 12.48
CA LEU A 53 -7.38 -7.30 12.63
C LEU A 53 -7.49 -8.00 11.28
N TYR A 54 -7.26 -9.31 11.29
CA TYR A 54 -7.58 -10.14 10.14
C TYR A 54 -9.08 -10.43 10.07
N TYR A 55 -9.60 -10.56 8.86
CA TYR A 55 -10.99 -10.97 8.60
C TYR A 55 -11.09 -11.84 7.35
N ASN A 56 -12.15 -12.60 7.23
CA ASN A 56 -12.37 -13.49 6.10
C ASN A 56 -12.50 -12.69 4.79
N GLY A 57 -11.65 -13.02 3.83
CA GLY A 57 -11.58 -12.33 2.55
C GLY A 57 -10.53 -11.22 2.46
N MET A 58 -9.87 -10.86 3.57
CA MET A 58 -8.80 -9.88 3.59
C MET A 58 -7.60 -10.32 2.75
N THR A 59 -7.03 -9.43 1.97
CA THR A 59 -5.69 -9.61 1.41
C THR A 59 -4.67 -9.12 2.44
N ILE A 60 -3.66 -9.94 2.76
CA ILE A 60 -2.65 -9.56 3.75
C ILE A 60 -1.97 -8.26 3.33
N GLY A 61 -1.81 -7.36 4.29
CA GLY A 61 -1.18 -6.06 4.10
C GLY A 61 -2.11 -4.94 3.63
N GLU A 62 -3.43 -5.15 3.55
CA GLU A 62 -4.39 -4.09 3.24
C GLU A 62 -4.23 -2.90 4.19
N ILE A 63 -4.21 -1.69 3.62
CA ILE A 63 -4.21 -0.43 4.34
C ILE A 63 -5.55 0.23 4.07
N TRP A 64 -6.30 0.49 5.14
CA TRP A 64 -7.56 1.20 5.10
C TRP A 64 -7.37 2.66 5.49
N GLY A 65 -8.03 3.57 4.82
CA GLY A 65 -7.98 5.00 5.10
C GLY A 65 -9.02 5.76 4.30
N TYR A 66 -9.13 7.04 4.58
CA TYR A 66 -10.02 7.94 3.84
C TYR A 66 -9.41 8.35 2.50
N GLU A 67 -10.25 8.58 1.51
CA GLU A 67 -9.85 9.22 0.27
C GLU A 67 -9.88 10.74 0.44
N THR A 68 -8.89 11.41 -0.16
CA THR A 68 -8.77 12.86 -0.07
C THR A 68 -9.07 13.52 -1.41
N GLU A 69 -9.71 14.69 -1.38
CA GLU A 69 -9.83 15.55 -2.56
C GLU A 69 -8.58 16.42 -2.73
N GLY A 70 -7.95 16.79 -1.63
CA GLY A 70 -6.77 17.64 -1.59
C GLY A 70 -6.68 18.40 -0.27
N ILE A 71 -5.91 19.49 -0.28
CA ILE A 71 -5.74 20.40 0.85
C ILE A 71 -6.51 21.68 0.55
N ALA A 72 -7.30 22.17 1.50
CA ALA A 72 -7.98 23.45 1.36
C ALA A 72 -6.97 24.61 1.37
N HIS A 73 -7.03 25.47 0.37
CA HIS A 73 -6.12 26.62 0.28
C HIS A 73 -6.63 27.84 1.10
N THR A 74 -7.91 27.88 1.42
CA THR A 74 -8.54 28.96 2.19
C THR A 74 -9.62 28.41 3.12
N ASP A 75 -9.93 29.15 4.19
CA ASP A 75 -11.04 28.79 5.09
C ASP A 75 -12.38 28.79 4.37
N ALA A 76 -12.58 29.67 3.40
CA ALA A 76 -13.79 29.70 2.58
C ALA A 76 -13.96 28.41 1.77
N GLN A 77 -12.89 27.91 1.16
CA GLN A 77 -12.90 26.63 0.44
C GLN A 77 -13.22 25.45 1.37
N MET A 78 -12.63 25.42 2.56
CA MET A 78 -12.94 24.38 3.53
C MET A 78 -14.40 24.46 4.00
N THR A 79 -14.91 25.66 4.25
CA THR A 79 -16.33 25.86 4.64
C THR A 79 -17.29 25.36 3.56
N GLU A 80 -17.02 25.68 2.29
CA GLU A 80 -17.80 25.18 1.16
C GLU A 80 -17.74 23.64 1.05
N TRP A 81 -16.56 23.06 1.25
CA TRP A 81 -16.36 21.62 1.24
C TRP A 81 -17.18 20.92 2.34
N LEU A 82 -17.10 21.44 3.57
CA LEU A 82 -17.78 20.89 4.73
C LEU A 82 -19.32 20.96 4.64
N ALA A 83 -19.86 21.83 3.80
CA ALA A 83 -21.30 21.91 3.59
C ALA A 83 -21.90 20.62 2.96
N ASN A 84 -21.08 19.83 2.26
CA ASN A 84 -21.49 18.58 1.62
C ASN A 84 -20.69 17.35 2.10
N ASN A 85 -19.65 17.55 2.90
CA ASN A 85 -18.77 16.51 3.41
C ASN A 85 -18.46 16.82 4.88
N ASP A 86 -19.42 16.64 5.78
CA ASP A 86 -19.23 16.93 7.21
C ASP A 86 -18.14 16.04 7.80
N GLN A 87 -17.00 16.63 8.17
CA GLN A 87 -15.84 15.95 8.75
C GLN A 87 -15.84 15.98 10.29
N SER A 88 -16.94 16.35 10.93
CA SER A 88 -17.03 16.49 12.40
C SER A 88 -16.81 15.18 13.17
N LYS A 89 -17.00 14.03 12.53
CA LYS A 89 -16.75 12.71 13.11
C LYS A 89 -15.28 12.31 13.17
N ILE A 90 -14.43 12.97 12.37
CA ILE A 90 -13.01 12.66 12.28
C ILE A 90 -12.09 13.77 12.76
N GLY A 91 -12.65 14.95 13.05
CA GLY A 91 -11.94 16.09 13.63
C GLY A 91 -12.88 17.20 14.06
N SER A 92 -12.39 18.17 14.81
CA SER A 92 -13.20 19.23 15.41
C SER A 92 -12.90 20.63 14.89
N ALA A 93 -11.80 20.84 14.22
CA ALA A 93 -11.41 22.15 13.70
C ALA A 93 -10.81 21.97 12.30
N TRP A 94 -11.42 22.60 11.31
CA TRP A 94 -11.05 22.49 9.91
C TRP A 94 -10.91 23.88 9.29
N GLY A 95 -9.83 24.11 8.53
CA GLY A 95 -9.56 25.39 7.91
C GLY A 95 -8.57 25.31 6.76
N ALA A 96 -8.01 26.43 6.37
CA ALA A 96 -6.96 26.48 5.35
C ALA A 96 -5.74 25.64 5.79
N GLY A 97 -5.23 24.81 4.88
CA GLY A 97 -4.13 23.88 5.15
C GLY A 97 -4.56 22.48 5.53
N ASP A 98 -5.82 22.25 5.86
CA ASP A 98 -6.34 20.95 6.24
C ASP A 98 -6.79 20.13 5.03
N ILE A 99 -6.87 18.81 5.23
CA ILE A 99 -7.26 17.86 4.20
C ILE A 99 -8.78 17.83 4.03
N MET A 100 -9.23 17.89 2.81
CA MET A 100 -10.61 17.66 2.40
C MET A 100 -10.83 16.17 2.14
N TYR A 101 -11.54 15.48 3.03
CA TYR A 101 -11.89 14.07 2.90
C TYR A 101 -13.20 13.87 2.16
N ARG A 102 -13.27 12.86 1.32
CA ARG A 102 -14.44 12.55 0.52
C ARG A 102 -15.46 11.74 1.31
N ASP A 103 -16.72 12.15 1.20
CA ASP A 103 -17.86 11.29 1.48
C ASP A 103 -18.00 10.28 0.33
N LEU A 104 -17.76 9.01 0.60
CA LEU A 104 -17.78 7.94 -0.41
C LEU A 104 -19.12 7.22 -0.48
N ASN A 105 -19.90 7.24 0.59
CA ASN A 105 -21.20 6.58 0.66
C ASN A 105 -22.35 7.52 0.28
N GLY A 106 -22.12 8.85 0.26
CA GLY A 106 -23.05 9.88 -0.18
C GLY A 106 -24.10 10.27 0.88
N ASP A 107 -23.79 10.07 2.16
CA ASP A 107 -24.69 10.44 3.27
C ASP A 107 -24.45 11.85 3.83
N GLY A 108 -23.41 12.54 3.32
CA GLY A 108 -23.04 13.91 3.70
C GLY A 108 -22.12 13.98 4.91
N VAL A 109 -21.74 12.85 5.53
CA VAL A 109 -20.90 12.80 6.74
C VAL A 109 -19.71 11.88 6.53
N VAL A 110 -18.51 12.40 6.65
CA VAL A 110 -17.30 11.58 6.55
C VAL A 110 -17.02 10.85 7.86
N ASP A 111 -17.20 9.54 7.86
CA ASP A 111 -16.97 8.71 9.03
C ASP A 111 -16.41 7.31 8.70
N LYS A 112 -16.17 6.51 9.73
CA LYS A 112 -15.63 5.15 9.60
C LYS A 112 -16.69 4.06 9.71
N GLY A 113 -17.98 4.43 9.74
CA GLY A 113 -19.07 3.50 10.00
C GLY A 113 -18.84 2.71 11.29
N ASN A 114 -19.19 1.43 11.28
CA ASN A 114 -18.88 0.51 12.37
C ASN A 114 -17.44 -0.02 12.36
N SER A 115 -16.57 0.52 11.50
CA SER A 115 -15.18 0.08 11.34
C SER A 115 -15.05 -1.42 11.03
N THR A 116 -15.96 -1.96 10.22
CA THR A 116 -15.90 -3.33 9.73
C THR A 116 -15.72 -3.39 8.22
N ALA A 117 -15.28 -4.51 7.69
CA ALA A 117 -15.10 -4.67 6.24
C ALA A 117 -16.41 -4.66 5.43
N THR A 118 -17.57 -4.70 6.10
CA THR A 118 -18.91 -4.66 5.49
C THR A 118 -19.66 -3.36 5.79
N ASP A 119 -19.19 -2.63 6.78
CA ASP A 119 -19.71 -1.31 7.17
C ASP A 119 -18.53 -0.47 7.63
N HIS A 120 -17.88 0.16 6.67
CA HIS A 120 -16.63 0.91 6.83
C HIS A 120 -16.80 2.41 6.62
N GLY A 121 -18.07 2.90 6.47
CA GLY A 121 -18.33 4.29 6.16
C GLY A 121 -17.56 4.73 4.89
N ASP A 122 -16.80 5.81 5.01
CA ASP A 122 -16.00 6.38 3.93
C ASP A 122 -14.57 5.86 3.86
N LEU A 123 -14.25 4.87 4.70
CA LEU A 123 -12.97 4.19 4.58
C LEU A 123 -12.94 3.33 3.32
N LYS A 124 -11.78 3.30 2.66
CA LYS A 124 -11.51 2.36 1.57
C LYS A 124 -10.11 1.79 1.68
N LYS A 125 -9.83 0.76 0.89
CA LYS A 125 -8.48 0.19 0.77
C LYS A 125 -7.63 1.14 -0.07
N ILE A 126 -6.79 1.94 0.59
CA ILE A 126 -5.94 2.93 -0.05
C ILE A 126 -4.57 2.40 -0.44
N GLY A 127 -4.19 1.23 0.06
CA GLY A 127 -2.90 0.64 -0.26
C GLY A 127 -2.74 -0.80 0.22
N ASN A 128 -1.53 -1.32 0.01
CA ASN A 128 -1.12 -2.62 0.51
C ASN A 128 0.38 -2.62 0.87
N SER A 129 0.71 -2.99 2.09
CA SER A 129 2.08 -2.99 2.61
C SER A 129 2.90 -4.19 2.18
N THR A 130 2.29 -5.21 1.57
CA THR A 130 3.00 -6.39 1.08
C THR A 130 3.82 -6.04 -0.17
N PRO A 131 5.13 -6.33 -0.17
CA PRO A 131 5.96 -6.11 -1.35
C PRO A 131 5.47 -6.94 -2.55
N ARG A 132 5.29 -6.28 -3.68
CA ARG A 132 4.84 -6.88 -4.94
C ARG A 132 5.89 -6.71 -6.02
N PHE A 133 5.95 -7.69 -6.93
CA PHE A 133 6.87 -7.69 -8.05
C PHE A 133 8.32 -7.49 -7.59
N ARG A 134 8.79 -8.44 -6.77
CA ARG A 134 10.18 -8.49 -6.34
C ARG A 134 11.04 -8.96 -7.49
N PHE A 135 12.09 -8.23 -7.79
CA PHE A 135 13.00 -8.57 -8.88
C PHE A 135 14.46 -8.58 -8.46
N GLY A 136 15.24 -9.36 -9.15
CA GLY A 136 16.70 -9.35 -9.12
C GLY A 136 17.26 -9.32 -10.54
N LEU A 137 18.31 -8.55 -10.76
CA LEU A 137 19.07 -8.50 -12.01
C LEU A 137 20.55 -8.72 -11.70
N SER A 138 21.11 -9.77 -12.28
CA SER A 138 22.54 -10.07 -12.21
C SER A 138 23.16 -9.84 -13.57
N LEU A 139 24.24 -9.09 -13.61
CA LEU A 139 25.04 -8.83 -14.80
C LEU A 139 26.47 -9.26 -14.53
N GLY A 140 27.06 -10.00 -15.45
CA GLY A 140 28.46 -10.37 -15.37
C GLY A 140 29.13 -10.26 -16.73
N ALA A 141 30.39 -9.88 -16.73
CA ALA A 141 31.24 -9.88 -17.91
C ALA A 141 32.69 -10.20 -17.55
N ASP A 142 33.36 -10.96 -18.40
CA ASP A 142 34.80 -11.21 -18.31
C ASP A 142 35.52 -10.90 -19.62
N TRP A 143 36.71 -10.33 -19.50
CA TRP A 143 37.55 -9.98 -20.61
C TRP A 143 39.03 -9.95 -20.23
N LYS A 144 39.87 -10.77 -20.87
CA LYS A 144 41.33 -10.79 -20.71
C LYS A 144 41.82 -10.81 -19.25
N GLY A 145 41.16 -11.57 -18.38
CA GLY A 145 41.54 -11.69 -16.98
C GLY A 145 40.90 -10.64 -16.05
N PHE A 146 40.11 -9.71 -16.59
CA PHE A 146 39.25 -8.83 -15.81
C PHE A 146 37.84 -9.40 -15.79
N ASP A 147 37.23 -9.43 -14.60
CA ASP A 147 35.83 -9.80 -14.42
C ASP A 147 35.08 -8.72 -13.66
N VAL A 148 33.83 -8.52 -14.02
CA VAL A 148 32.90 -7.60 -13.36
C VAL A 148 31.58 -8.32 -13.11
N GLN A 149 31.08 -8.20 -11.90
CA GLN A 149 29.74 -8.68 -11.54
C GLN A 149 28.95 -7.58 -10.84
N MET A 150 27.69 -7.43 -11.22
CA MET A 150 26.75 -6.48 -10.62
C MET A 150 25.48 -7.21 -10.27
N PHE A 151 24.89 -6.86 -9.12
CA PHE A 151 23.61 -7.37 -8.70
C PHE A 151 22.70 -6.22 -8.25
N PHE A 152 21.50 -6.19 -8.80
CA PHE A 152 20.44 -5.25 -8.44
C PHE A 152 19.23 -6.03 -7.93
N GLN A 153 18.59 -5.51 -6.88
CA GLN A 153 17.33 -6.06 -6.41
C GLN A 153 16.37 -4.93 -6.04
N GLY A 154 15.10 -5.22 -6.16
CA GLY A 154 14.10 -4.21 -5.83
C GLY A 154 12.68 -4.76 -5.70
N VAL A 155 11.80 -3.86 -5.36
CA VAL A 155 10.36 -4.05 -5.24
C VAL A 155 9.68 -2.97 -6.05
N MET A 156 8.81 -3.34 -7.01
CA MET A 156 8.16 -2.36 -7.88
C MET A 156 6.97 -1.68 -7.22
N LYS A 157 6.28 -2.39 -6.31
CA LYS A 157 5.09 -1.85 -5.65
C LYS A 157 5.03 -2.25 -4.18
N ARG A 158 4.96 -1.26 -3.33
CA ARG A 158 4.68 -1.39 -1.90
C ARG A 158 4.20 -0.06 -1.36
N ASP A 159 3.11 -0.08 -0.61
CA ASP A 159 2.63 1.11 0.09
C ASP A 159 3.12 1.06 1.54
N LEU A 160 3.49 2.21 2.09
CA LEU A 160 3.94 2.34 3.47
C LEU A 160 3.03 3.33 4.18
N TRP A 161 2.48 2.92 5.32
CA TRP A 161 1.81 3.83 6.23
C TRP A 161 2.88 4.54 7.07
N LEU A 162 3.02 5.83 6.83
CA LEU A 162 3.95 6.65 7.62
C LEU A 162 3.30 7.00 8.95
N SER A 163 3.98 6.69 10.04
CA SER A 163 3.51 6.95 11.40
C SER A 163 4.70 7.21 12.33
N GLY A 164 4.41 7.79 13.49
CA GLY A 164 5.41 8.04 14.52
C GLY A 164 6.06 9.43 14.48
N PRO A 165 7.05 9.69 15.35
CA PRO A 165 7.63 11.01 15.54
C PRO A 165 8.26 11.63 14.30
N MET A 166 8.82 10.82 13.41
CA MET A 166 9.41 11.30 12.15
C MET A 166 8.39 11.88 11.18
N PHE A 167 7.12 11.48 11.29
CA PHE A 167 6.05 11.97 10.43
C PHE A 167 5.30 13.16 11.07
N TRP A 168 5.03 13.08 12.37
CA TRP A 168 4.26 14.08 13.11
C TRP A 168 5.09 15.28 13.59
N GLY A 169 6.41 15.21 13.41
CA GLY A 169 7.33 16.16 14.02
C GLY A 169 7.53 15.89 15.53
N ALA A 170 8.56 16.46 16.10
CA ALA A 170 8.82 16.42 17.55
C ALA A 170 8.35 17.71 18.19
#